data_57d05432b37ba1737f4d5f7c05963089
#
_entry.id   57d05432b37ba1737f4d5f7c05963089
#
_cell.length_a   1.000
_cell.length_b   1.000
_cell.length_c   1.000
_cell.angle_alpha   90.00
_cell.angle_beta   90.00
_cell.angle_gamma   90.00
#
_symmetry.space_group_name_H-M   'P 1'
#
loop_
_entity.id
_entity.type
_entity.pdbx_description
1 polymer ?
#
loop_
_entity_poly.entity_id
_entity_poly.type
_entity_poly.pdbx_seq_one_letter_code
_entity_poly.pdbx_strand_id
1 'polypeptide(L)'
;MHIRKIFIPTMCLIAFKTYMTMNKPVIFYALSFFIGCVSALTFNNSLIVGAVIAASFLSIVHFTNKPIFTLFTAAFLLCGIFSFNIYFNFYSKHIDKIRVVEIKDYYIMGNYRGRNILLKGNTEGLEEGQKIKVQGKFQEDIIYENGIIGNYNIEQYEDVKKDFIYRCYYLKRRIKNQLCKYLDDDKVALIMSLCFGDTSMLSREDKNKLGRLGVIHAVSVSGFHLTIIYKVIECIAGLKLALLFSLFYVIFTGLKYSAIRALIMIVILKLSKILYKNYDGLSSLSTAFIIILAFKPYSFLEAGFMLSFLSTLGIMLYNTRIKKALYLLPNKLNESLSITLSSQIFSLPYISFTLGNFILGFMLGNLFLIPLYGAIVVIGNLSLLFINFQTIFKFINILLYNLCVGVEGGNYILLKFCPPMSYLGAREGLCLIIIYFSYVMLIHGKDKFKYLPIMAVSTLFLSYYTIFPEVHFVNYPGVNTAIIKYSRQCIMLCNYDLENGKEVINIKETYNPNRIITNKSDNFKVKINNSTIELLNKGSEINGISIKNRKDKLLYYDIINRWENEHISYKIILGKVCKWR
;
A
#
# COMPACT_ATOMS: atom_id res chain seq x y z
N MET A 1 12.73 -10.05 5.54
CA MET A 1 11.78 -9.00 5.13
C MET A 1 10.38 -9.23 5.71
N HIS A 2 9.85 -10.46 5.76
CA HIS A 2 8.52 -10.79 6.30
C HIS A 2 8.32 -10.42 7.78
N ILE A 3 9.32 -10.60 8.65
CA ILE A 3 9.20 -10.33 10.09
C ILE A 3 8.95 -8.84 10.38
N ARG A 4 9.49 -7.91 9.59
CA ARG A 4 9.24 -6.46 9.75
C ARG A 4 7.80 -6.06 9.44
N LYS A 5 7.15 -6.71 8.44
CA LYS A 5 5.74 -6.46 8.09
C LYS A 5 4.76 -6.94 9.17
N ILE A 6 5.18 -7.88 10.01
CA ILE A 6 4.34 -8.55 11.03
C ILE A 6 4.43 -7.84 12.39
N PHE A 7 5.61 -7.30 12.75
CA PHE A 7 5.87 -6.78 14.10
C PHE A 7 5.05 -5.52 14.46
N ILE A 8 4.67 -4.74 13.46
CA ILE A 8 4.03 -3.44 13.65
C ILE A 8 2.55 -3.52 13.98
N PRO A 9 1.74 -4.33 13.28
CA PRO A 9 0.34 -4.48 13.65
C PRO A 9 0.18 -4.96 15.09
N THR A 10 1.04 -5.86 15.57
CA THR A 10 0.98 -6.39 16.93
C THR A 10 1.30 -5.35 18.01
N MET A 11 2.26 -4.46 17.80
CA MET A 11 2.57 -3.39 18.76
C MET A 11 1.49 -2.30 18.81
N CYS A 12 0.94 -1.90 17.67
CA CYS A 12 -0.22 -1.00 17.65
C CYS A 12 -1.42 -1.59 18.40
N LEU A 13 -1.57 -2.92 18.39
CA LEU A 13 -2.65 -3.65 19.03
C LEU A 13 -2.53 -3.71 20.56
N ILE A 14 -1.32 -3.78 21.10
CA ILE A 14 -1.09 -3.76 22.55
C ILE A 14 -1.46 -2.38 23.14
N ALA A 15 -1.13 -1.30 22.43
CA ALA A 15 -1.56 0.05 22.82
C ALA A 15 -3.08 0.25 22.72
N PHE A 16 -3.75 -0.52 21.87
CA PHE A 16 -5.21 -0.49 21.68
C PHE A 16 -6.01 -1.06 22.85
N LYS A 17 -5.40 -1.97 23.62
CA LYS A 17 -6.06 -2.67 24.75
C LYS A 17 -6.52 -1.74 25.87
N THR A 18 -5.80 -0.67 26.11
CA THR A 18 -6.08 0.27 27.20
C THR A 18 -7.26 1.20 26.88
N TYR A 19 -7.69 1.30 25.64
CA TYR A 19 -8.80 2.18 25.22
C TYR A 19 -10.13 1.46 25.07
N MET A 20 -10.14 0.13 25.00
CA MET A 20 -11.35 -0.65 24.77
C MET A 20 -11.74 -1.44 26.01
N THR A 21 -12.76 -0.93 26.69
CA THR A 21 -13.51 -1.68 27.69
C THR A 21 -14.09 -2.96 27.07
N MET A 22 -14.30 -4.01 27.89
CA MET A 22 -14.83 -5.34 27.52
C MET A 22 -16.17 -5.34 26.74
N ASN A 23 -16.70 -4.16 26.38
CA ASN A 23 -17.98 -4.00 25.71
C ASN A 23 -17.98 -4.31 24.20
N LYS A 24 -16.82 -4.59 23.57
CA LYS A 24 -16.73 -4.84 22.13
C LYS A 24 -15.90 -6.09 21.79
N PRO A 25 -16.44 -7.29 22.03
CA PRO A 25 -15.70 -8.55 21.88
C PRO A 25 -15.23 -8.83 20.45
N VAL A 26 -15.98 -8.38 19.45
CA VAL A 26 -15.69 -8.65 18.02
C VAL A 26 -14.32 -8.12 17.59
N ILE A 27 -13.82 -7.05 18.22
CA ILE A 27 -12.50 -6.50 17.94
C ILE A 27 -11.41 -7.49 18.35
N PHE A 28 -11.55 -8.08 19.54
CA PHE A 28 -10.61 -9.10 20.02
C PHE A 28 -10.65 -10.36 19.14
N TYR A 29 -11.83 -10.76 18.67
CA TYR A 29 -11.98 -11.89 17.74
C TYR A 29 -11.29 -11.61 16.40
N ALA A 30 -11.39 -10.37 15.88
CA ALA A 30 -10.68 -9.97 14.66
C ALA A 30 -9.16 -10.00 14.84
N LEU A 31 -8.67 -9.51 15.99
CA LEU A 31 -7.26 -9.57 16.34
C LEU A 31 -6.77 -11.02 16.51
N SER A 32 -7.56 -11.84 17.16
CA SER A 32 -7.26 -13.26 17.36
C SER A 32 -7.14 -14.00 16.04
N PHE A 33 -8.10 -13.79 15.14
CA PHE A 33 -8.08 -14.36 13.80
C PHE A 33 -6.84 -13.91 13.00
N PHE A 34 -6.53 -12.63 13.05
CA PHE A 34 -5.32 -12.07 12.42
C PHE A 34 -4.04 -12.71 12.96
N ILE A 35 -3.90 -12.78 14.30
CA ILE A 35 -2.73 -13.41 14.93
C ILE A 35 -2.65 -14.89 14.55
N GLY A 36 -3.78 -15.58 14.41
CA GLY A 36 -3.84 -16.94 13.89
C GLY A 36 -3.25 -17.06 12.48
N CYS A 37 -3.62 -16.17 11.55
CA CYS A 37 -3.05 -16.13 10.21
C CYS A 37 -1.54 -15.83 10.23
N VAL A 38 -1.11 -14.88 11.07
CA VAL A 38 0.32 -14.53 11.25
C VAL A 38 1.10 -15.72 11.83
N SER A 39 0.55 -16.41 12.83
CA SER A 39 1.18 -17.59 13.42
C SER A 39 1.32 -18.70 12.38
N ALA A 40 0.29 -18.94 11.55
CA ALA A 40 0.35 -19.94 10.49
C ALA A 40 1.44 -19.62 9.45
N LEU A 41 1.58 -18.36 9.04
CA LEU A 41 2.65 -17.94 8.14
C LEU A 41 4.03 -18.16 8.77
N THR A 42 4.18 -17.89 10.07
CA THR A 42 5.45 -18.05 10.77
C THR A 42 5.78 -19.50 11.08
N PHE A 43 4.78 -20.39 11.24
CA PHE A 43 4.99 -21.84 11.38
C PHE A 43 5.75 -22.43 10.19
N ASN A 44 5.51 -21.96 8.99
CA ASN A 44 6.21 -22.43 7.79
C ASN A 44 7.73 -22.10 7.82
N ASN A 45 8.13 -21.05 8.55
CA ASN A 45 9.54 -20.67 8.69
C ASN A 45 10.17 -21.21 9.98
N SER A 46 9.43 -21.16 11.10
CA SER A 46 9.85 -21.65 12.42
C SER A 46 8.63 -21.91 13.29
N LEU A 47 8.41 -23.19 13.61
CA LEU A 47 7.30 -23.62 14.44
C LEU A 47 7.32 -22.97 15.83
N ILE A 48 8.53 -22.79 16.40
CA ILE A 48 8.71 -22.18 17.72
C ILE A 48 8.23 -20.73 17.72
N VAL A 49 8.63 -19.94 16.72
CA VAL A 49 8.25 -18.51 16.64
C VAL A 49 6.74 -18.36 16.52
N GLY A 50 6.10 -19.13 15.66
CA GLY A 50 4.65 -19.09 15.50
C GLY A 50 3.90 -19.51 16.79
N ALA A 51 4.39 -20.55 17.48
CA ALA A 51 3.82 -20.98 18.75
C ALA A 51 3.98 -19.92 19.84
N VAL A 52 5.13 -19.25 19.94
CA VAL A 52 5.39 -18.17 20.90
C VAL A 52 4.45 -16.98 20.64
N ILE A 53 4.22 -16.60 19.38
CA ILE A 53 3.29 -15.51 19.02
C ILE A 53 1.86 -15.86 19.49
N ALA A 54 1.37 -17.06 19.17
CA ALA A 54 0.04 -17.50 19.55
C ALA A 54 -0.12 -17.59 21.08
N ALA A 55 0.84 -18.22 21.77
CA ALA A 55 0.81 -18.44 23.20
C ALA A 55 0.92 -17.12 23.99
N SER A 56 1.80 -16.19 23.57
CA SER A 56 1.94 -14.88 24.22
C SER A 56 0.65 -14.07 24.13
N PHE A 57 -0.01 -14.07 22.97
CA PHE A 57 -1.30 -13.40 22.80
C PHE A 57 -2.38 -14.02 23.70
N LEU A 58 -2.54 -15.35 23.67
CA LEU A 58 -3.53 -16.04 24.50
C LEU A 58 -3.28 -15.85 25.98
N SER A 59 -2.02 -15.86 26.42
CA SER A 59 -1.65 -15.58 27.81
C SER A 59 -2.08 -14.18 28.24
N ILE A 60 -1.79 -13.16 27.41
CA ILE A 60 -2.22 -11.78 27.67
C ILE A 60 -3.75 -11.71 27.79
N VAL A 61 -4.49 -12.37 26.91
CA VAL A 61 -5.95 -12.38 26.97
C VAL A 61 -6.45 -13.11 28.21
N HIS A 62 -5.85 -14.23 28.56
CA HIS A 62 -6.23 -15.06 29.71
C HIS A 62 -6.09 -14.30 31.04
N PHE A 63 -4.93 -13.67 31.26
CA PHE A 63 -4.67 -12.92 32.50
C PHE A 63 -5.48 -11.63 32.63
N THR A 64 -6.12 -11.18 31.57
CA THR A 64 -6.81 -9.89 31.56
C THR A 64 -8.32 -10.00 31.40
N ASN A 65 -8.84 -11.19 31.08
CA ASN A 65 -10.25 -11.40 30.82
C ASN A 65 -10.77 -12.70 31.47
N LYS A 66 -12.08 -12.90 31.42
CA LYS A 66 -12.72 -14.12 31.92
C LYS A 66 -12.34 -15.34 31.07
N PRO A 67 -12.25 -16.55 31.64
CA PRO A 67 -11.83 -17.76 30.90
C PRO A 67 -12.73 -18.11 29.70
N ILE A 68 -14.03 -17.87 29.80
CA ILE A 68 -14.97 -18.07 28.68
C ILE A 68 -14.59 -17.16 27.50
N PHE A 69 -14.22 -15.92 27.75
CA PHE A 69 -13.76 -14.99 26.70
C PHE A 69 -12.47 -15.47 26.05
N THR A 70 -11.55 -16.00 26.84
CA THR A 70 -10.30 -16.61 26.33
C THR A 70 -10.57 -17.80 25.43
N LEU A 71 -11.59 -18.62 25.78
CA LEU A 71 -11.98 -19.76 24.94
C LEU A 71 -12.46 -19.31 23.55
N PHE A 72 -13.32 -18.28 23.49
CA PHE A 72 -13.78 -17.73 22.20
C PHE A 72 -12.61 -17.12 21.39
N THR A 73 -11.73 -16.37 22.04
CA THR A 73 -10.57 -15.80 21.36
C THR A 73 -9.62 -16.89 20.84
N ALA A 74 -9.42 -17.98 21.60
CA ALA A 74 -8.64 -19.14 21.15
C ALA A 74 -9.30 -19.83 19.94
N ALA A 75 -10.63 -19.97 19.93
CA ALA A 75 -11.35 -20.52 18.78
C ALA A 75 -11.13 -19.66 17.52
N PHE A 76 -11.24 -18.34 17.61
CA PHE A 76 -10.98 -17.46 16.47
C PHE A 76 -9.50 -17.50 16.01
N LEU A 77 -8.55 -17.66 16.92
CA LEU A 77 -7.14 -17.84 16.58
C LEU A 77 -6.95 -19.15 15.78
N LEU A 78 -7.55 -20.25 16.25
CA LEU A 78 -7.50 -21.52 15.53
C LEU A 78 -8.17 -21.41 14.15
N CYS A 79 -9.32 -20.74 14.05
CA CYS A 79 -9.96 -20.47 12.76
C CYS A 79 -9.03 -19.71 11.81
N GLY A 80 -8.25 -18.74 12.30
CA GLY A 80 -7.25 -18.02 11.50
C GLY A 80 -6.14 -18.97 10.98
N ILE A 81 -5.60 -19.82 11.84
CA ILE A 81 -4.60 -20.82 11.47
C ILE A 81 -5.17 -21.78 10.41
N PHE A 82 -6.37 -22.31 10.64
CA PHE A 82 -7.00 -23.23 9.70
C PHE A 82 -7.31 -22.58 8.36
N SER A 83 -7.85 -21.35 8.36
CA SER A 83 -8.13 -20.61 7.13
C SER A 83 -6.87 -20.45 6.27
N PHE A 84 -5.75 -20.07 6.90
CA PHE A 84 -4.47 -19.90 6.22
C PHE A 84 -3.95 -21.25 5.64
N ASN A 85 -3.94 -22.30 6.45
CA ASN A 85 -3.48 -23.60 6.02
C ASN A 85 -4.38 -24.21 4.94
N ILE A 86 -5.71 -24.10 5.06
CA ILE A 86 -6.64 -24.59 4.03
C ILE A 86 -6.43 -23.86 2.71
N TYR A 87 -6.06 -22.57 2.74
CA TYR A 87 -5.82 -21.80 1.51
C TYR A 87 -4.57 -22.27 0.80
N PHE A 88 -3.44 -22.44 1.49
CA PHE A 88 -2.14 -22.73 0.88
C PHE A 88 -1.85 -24.22 0.72
N ASN A 89 -2.29 -25.08 1.65
CA ASN A 89 -2.10 -26.54 1.55
C ASN A 89 -3.18 -27.14 0.64
N PHE A 90 -3.03 -26.92 -0.64
CA PHE A 90 -3.97 -27.39 -1.64
C PHE A 90 -3.35 -28.49 -2.51
N TYR A 91 -3.83 -29.72 -2.32
CA TYR A 91 -3.48 -30.84 -3.19
C TYR A 91 -4.57 -31.06 -4.25
N SER A 92 -4.31 -30.68 -5.48
CA SER A 92 -5.13 -31.09 -6.61
C SER A 92 -4.26 -31.71 -7.69
N LYS A 93 -4.49 -33.00 -7.98
CA LYS A 93 -3.81 -33.70 -9.06
C LYS A 93 -4.26 -33.23 -10.45
N HIS A 94 -5.46 -32.67 -10.59
CA HIS A 94 -6.01 -32.19 -11.86
C HIS A 94 -6.66 -30.83 -11.70
N ILE A 95 -6.15 -29.85 -12.42
CA ILE A 95 -6.74 -28.53 -12.57
C ILE A 95 -7.43 -28.50 -13.94
N ASP A 96 -8.77 -28.51 -13.92
CA ASP A 96 -9.55 -28.61 -15.17
C ASP A 96 -9.89 -27.25 -15.76
N LYS A 97 -10.28 -26.30 -14.90
CA LYS A 97 -10.84 -25.00 -15.34
C LYS A 97 -10.24 -23.88 -14.52
N ILE A 98 -9.66 -22.90 -15.22
CA ILE A 98 -9.05 -21.72 -14.61
C ILE A 98 -9.76 -20.48 -15.15
N ARG A 99 -9.94 -19.47 -14.29
CA ARG A 99 -10.37 -18.13 -14.70
C ARG A 99 -9.18 -17.22 -14.81
N VAL A 100 -8.99 -16.56 -15.94
CA VAL A 100 -8.00 -15.50 -16.10
C VAL A 100 -8.50 -14.26 -15.35
N VAL A 101 -7.71 -13.76 -14.40
CA VAL A 101 -8.09 -12.62 -13.54
C VAL A 101 -7.40 -11.34 -13.96
N GLU A 102 -6.11 -11.41 -14.24
CA GLU A 102 -5.28 -10.25 -14.56
C GLU A 102 -4.22 -10.63 -15.59
N ILE A 103 -4.06 -9.80 -16.60
CA ILE A 103 -3.02 -9.93 -17.63
C ILE A 103 -2.11 -8.72 -17.55
N LYS A 104 -0.82 -8.94 -17.25
CA LYS A 104 0.23 -7.92 -17.29
C LYS A 104 1.36 -8.36 -18.22
N ASP A 105 2.18 -7.41 -18.64
CA ASP A 105 3.28 -7.66 -19.59
C ASP A 105 4.25 -8.76 -19.15
N TYR A 106 4.39 -8.98 -17.84
CA TYR A 106 5.36 -9.91 -17.25
C TYR A 106 4.74 -11.09 -16.48
N TYR A 107 3.43 -11.15 -16.29
CA TYR A 107 2.74 -12.31 -15.73
C TYR A 107 1.24 -12.33 -16.05
N ILE A 108 0.67 -13.51 -16.07
CA ILE A 108 -0.77 -13.73 -16.15
C ILE A 108 -1.22 -14.47 -14.90
N MET A 109 -2.21 -13.91 -14.21
CA MET A 109 -2.77 -14.49 -13.02
C MET A 109 -4.12 -15.13 -13.29
N GLY A 110 -4.23 -16.41 -12.95
CA GLY A 110 -5.47 -17.17 -12.98
C GLY A 110 -6.03 -17.38 -11.57
N ASN A 111 -7.32 -17.70 -11.50
CA ASN A 111 -7.98 -18.12 -10.27
C ASN A 111 -8.56 -19.52 -10.45
N TYR A 112 -8.20 -20.42 -9.55
CA TYR A 112 -8.72 -21.77 -9.45
C TYR A 112 -9.40 -21.96 -8.10
N ARG A 113 -10.71 -22.14 -8.10
CA ARG A 113 -11.52 -22.35 -6.89
C ARG A 113 -11.26 -21.36 -5.76
N GLY A 114 -11.07 -20.08 -6.10
CA GLY A 114 -10.81 -19.00 -5.13
C GLY A 114 -9.33 -18.77 -4.80
N ARG A 115 -8.40 -19.59 -5.33
CA ARG A 115 -6.94 -19.47 -5.12
C ARG A 115 -6.28 -18.90 -6.36
N ASN A 116 -5.25 -18.08 -6.15
CA ASN A 116 -4.48 -17.48 -7.22
C ASN A 116 -3.37 -18.44 -7.70
N ILE A 117 -3.19 -18.52 -9.02
CA ILE A 117 -2.13 -19.28 -9.68
C ILE A 117 -1.52 -18.42 -10.79
N LEU A 118 -0.23 -18.60 -11.05
CA LEU A 118 0.42 -17.98 -12.20
C LEU A 118 0.29 -18.89 -13.42
N LEU A 119 -0.10 -18.32 -14.55
CA LEU A 119 -0.22 -19.02 -15.82
C LEU A 119 1.03 -18.78 -16.65
N LYS A 120 1.61 -19.86 -17.16
CA LYS A 120 2.79 -19.88 -18.04
C LYS A 120 2.50 -20.76 -19.24
N GLY A 121 3.39 -20.75 -20.25
CA GLY A 121 3.28 -21.57 -21.45
C GLY A 121 2.42 -20.91 -22.53
N ASN A 122 1.52 -21.68 -23.14
CA ASN A 122 0.66 -21.18 -24.23
C ASN A 122 -0.46 -20.28 -23.67
N THR A 123 -0.17 -18.98 -23.61
CA THR A 123 -1.05 -17.95 -23.04
C THR A 123 -1.51 -16.93 -24.08
N GLU A 124 -1.17 -17.11 -25.35
CA GLU A 124 -1.57 -16.22 -26.43
C GLU A 124 -3.10 -16.23 -26.64
N GLY A 125 -3.68 -15.06 -26.84
CA GLY A 125 -5.12 -14.92 -27.08
C GLY A 125 -6.01 -14.99 -25.82
N LEU A 126 -5.45 -15.14 -24.62
CA LEU A 126 -6.23 -15.12 -23.39
C LEU A 126 -6.80 -13.73 -23.11
N GLU A 127 -8.04 -13.68 -22.65
CA GLU A 127 -8.72 -12.45 -22.24
C GLU A 127 -9.00 -12.43 -20.73
N GLU A 128 -8.91 -11.25 -20.13
CA GLU A 128 -9.31 -11.08 -18.73
C GLU A 128 -10.80 -11.42 -18.53
N GLY A 129 -11.07 -12.14 -17.43
CA GLY A 129 -12.40 -12.63 -17.08
C GLY A 129 -12.80 -13.95 -17.76
N GLN A 130 -12.03 -14.42 -18.76
CA GLN A 130 -12.28 -15.65 -19.49
C GLN A 130 -12.11 -16.87 -18.57
N LYS A 131 -12.98 -17.86 -18.72
CA LYS A 131 -12.85 -19.16 -18.08
C LYS A 131 -12.41 -20.17 -19.14
N ILE A 132 -11.28 -20.79 -18.91
CA ILE A 132 -10.66 -21.74 -19.83
C ILE A 132 -10.60 -23.13 -19.20
N LYS A 133 -10.77 -24.15 -20.02
CA LYS A 133 -10.42 -25.52 -19.66
C LYS A 133 -8.98 -25.75 -20.10
N VAL A 134 -8.13 -26.20 -19.20
CA VAL A 134 -6.69 -26.26 -19.42
C VAL A 134 -6.19 -27.70 -19.35
N GLN A 135 -5.18 -27.99 -20.17
CA GLN A 135 -4.34 -29.17 -20.09
C GLN A 135 -2.89 -28.72 -19.89
N GLY A 136 -2.20 -29.29 -18.92
CA GLY A 136 -0.83 -28.90 -18.58
C GLY A 136 -0.41 -29.40 -17.21
N LYS A 137 0.68 -28.86 -16.68
CA LYS A 137 1.30 -29.29 -15.43
C LYS A 137 1.26 -28.19 -14.39
N PHE A 138 0.80 -28.53 -13.19
CA PHE A 138 0.88 -27.68 -12.01
C PHE A 138 2.19 -27.92 -11.27
N GLN A 139 2.89 -26.84 -10.95
CA GLN A 139 4.08 -26.84 -10.11
C GLN A 139 3.81 -25.98 -8.89
N GLU A 140 3.96 -26.54 -7.72
CA GLU A 140 3.82 -25.80 -6.46
C GLU A 140 4.97 -24.80 -6.33
N ASP A 141 4.61 -23.51 -6.19
CA ASP A 141 5.53 -22.38 -6.00
C ASP A 141 4.78 -21.30 -5.25
N ILE A 142 4.86 -21.35 -3.93
CA ILE A 142 4.01 -20.52 -3.06
C ILE A 142 4.59 -19.12 -2.91
N ILE A 143 3.82 -18.11 -3.31
CA ILE A 143 4.12 -16.69 -3.07
C ILE A 143 3.05 -16.13 -2.12
N TYR A 144 3.36 -16.12 -0.84
CA TYR A 144 2.41 -15.71 0.21
C TYR A 144 1.87 -14.30 0.03
N GLU A 145 2.68 -13.35 -0.43
CA GLU A 145 2.31 -11.93 -0.57
C GLU A 145 1.12 -11.70 -1.51
N ASN A 146 1.02 -12.50 -2.57
CA ASN A 146 -0.02 -12.38 -3.59
C ASN A 146 -1.07 -13.51 -3.49
N GLY A 147 -0.96 -14.39 -2.50
CA GLY A 147 -1.82 -15.55 -2.34
C GLY A 147 -1.71 -16.55 -3.48
N ILE A 148 -0.53 -16.64 -4.12
CA ILE A 148 -0.27 -17.56 -5.22
C ILE A 148 0.14 -18.91 -4.64
N ILE A 149 -0.54 -19.98 -5.08
CA ILE A 149 -0.27 -21.34 -4.63
C ILE A 149 0.71 -22.09 -5.53
N GLY A 150 0.96 -21.61 -6.74
CA GLY A 150 1.89 -22.23 -7.68
C GLY A 150 1.76 -21.69 -9.10
N ASN A 151 2.58 -22.28 -9.98
CA ASN A 151 2.62 -22.02 -11.40
C ASN A 151 1.89 -23.12 -12.17
N TYR A 152 1.08 -22.77 -13.15
CA TYR A 152 0.46 -23.71 -14.06
C TYR A 152 0.99 -23.50 -15.48
N ASN A 153 1.67 -24.50 -16.02
CA ASN A 153 2.18 -24.44 -17.39
C ASN A 153 1.11 -25.00 -18.35
N ILE A 154 0.50 -24.11 -19.13
CA ILE A 154 -0.55 -24.45 -20.09
C ILE A 154 0.10 -25.01 -21.35
N GLU A 155 -0.25 -26.24 -21.72
CA GLU A 155 0.11 -26.88 -22.99
C GLU A 155 -0.96 -26.58 -24.04
N GLN A 156 -2.23 -26.79 -23.66
CA GLN A 156 -3.39 -26.51 -24.49
C GLN A 156 -4.53 -25.97 -23.64
N TYR A 157 -5.37 -25.12 -24.24
CA TYR A 157 -6.58 -24.64 -23.59
C TYR A 157 -7.76 -24.58 -24.55
N GLU A 158 -8.96 -24.72 -24.00
CA GLU A 158 -10.24 -24.61 -24.68
C GLU A 158 -11.10 -23.57 -23.98
N ASP A 159 -11.83 -22.76 -24.75
CA ASP A 159 -12.76 -21.79 -24.20
C ASP A 159 -13.97 -22.46 -23.56
N VAL A 160 -14.33 -22.01 -22.37
CA VAL A 160 -15.57 -22.40 -21.71
C VAL A 160 -16.65 -21.35 -21.99
N LYS A 161 -17.92 -21.73 -21.89
CA LYS A 161 -19.07 -20.82 -22.05
C LYS A 161 -18.89 -19.52 -21.25
N LYS A 162 -19.16 -18.40 -21.93
CA LYS A 162 -19.09 -17.04 -21.37
C LYS A 162 -20.08 -16.86 -20.22
N ASP A 163 -19.58 -16.74 -19.03
CA ASP A 163 -20.37 -16.56 -17.80
C ASP A 163 -20.59 -15.07 -17.45
N PHE A 164 -21.28 -14.82 -16.33
CA PHE A 164 -21.58 -13.47 -15.85
C PHE A 164 -20.33 -12.62 -15.63
N ILE A 165 -19.26 -13.19 -15.06
CA ILE A 165 -18.01 -12.46 -14.79
C ILE A 165 -17.33 -12.06 -16.10
N TYR A 166 -17.29 -12.96 -17.09
CA TYR A 166 -16.79 -12.62 -18.41
C TYR A 166 -17.57 -11.45 -19.04
N ARG A 167 -18.92 -11.46 -18.91
CA ARG A 167 -19.76 -10.35 -19.40
C ARG A 167 -19.41 -9.02 -18.73
N CYS A 168 -19.08 -9.02 -17.44
CA CYS A 168 -18.61 -7.82 -16.75
C CYS A 168 -17.29 -7.29 -17.34
N TYR A 169 -16.31 -8.15 -17.60
CA TYR A 169 -15.06 -7.74 -18.23
C TYR A 169 -15.27 -7.30 -19.70
N TYR A 170 -16.11 -8.00 -20.43
CA TYR A 170 -16.51 -7.59 -21.79
C TYR A 170 -17.15 -6.20 -21.80
N LEU A 171 -18.04 -5.91 -20.84
CA LEU A 171 -18.66 -4.60 -20.71
C LEU A 171 -17.63 -3.50 -20.39
N LYS A 172 -16.64 -3.79 -19.55
CA LYS A 172 -15.51 -2.87 -19.32
C LYS A 172 -14.73 -2.57 -20.60
N ARG A 173 -14.39 -3.59 -21.37
CA ARG A 173 -13.70 -3.41 -22.66
C ARG A 173 -14.54 -2.60 -23.63
N ARG A 174 -15.85 -2.89 -23.70
CA ARG A 174 -16.77 -2.17 -24.57
C ARG A 174 -16.87 -0.69 -24.23
N ILE A 175 -17.00 -0.33 -22.94
CA ILE A 175 -17.05 1.08 -22.52
C ILE A 175 -15.74 1.79 -22.78
N LYS A 176 -14.60 1.14 -22.50
CA LYS A 176 -13.27 1.65 -22.83
C LYS A 176 -13.19 2.02 -24.32
N ASN A 177 -13.52 1.10 -25.22
CA ASN A 177 -13.48 1.33 -26.66
C ASN A 177 -14.44 2.43 -27.14
N GLN A 178 -15.57 2.61 -26.44
CA GLN A 178 -16.48 3.72 -26.75
C GLN A 178 -15.95 5.06 -26.24
N LEU A 179 -15.34 5.12 -25.05
CA LEU A 179 -14.73 6.32 -24.50
C LEU A 179 -13.55 6.80 -25.37
N CYS A 180 -12.68 5.90 -25.85
CA CYS A 180 -11.56 6.22 -26.75
C CYS A 180 -12.01 6.84 -28.09
N LYS A 181 -13.29 6.76 -28.48
CA LYS A 181 -13.80 7.45 -29.67
C LYS A 181 -14.05 8.93 -29.46
N TYR A 182 -14.21 9.37 -28.21
CA TYR A 182 -14.59 10.74 -27.85
C TYR A 182 -13.57 11.48 -26.99
N LEU A 183 -12.67 10.74 -26.34
CA LEU A 183 -11.73 11.27 -25.36
C LEU A 183 -10.32 10.75 -25.64
N ASP A 184 -9.32 11.55 -25.29
CA ASP A 184 -7.90 11.17 -25.37
C ASP A 184 -7.57 10.03 -24.40
N ASP A 185 -6.57 9.24 -24.72
CA ASP A 185 -6.18 8.05 -23.96
C ASP A 185 -5.89 8.34 -22.48
N ASP A 186 -5.24 9.46 -22.15
CA ASP A 186 -4.94 9.86 -20.75
C ASP A 186 -6.22 10.11 -19.94
N LYS A 187 -7.23 10.75 -20.56
CA LYS A 187 -8.53 11.01 -19.91
C LYS A 187 -9.31 9.72 -19.75
N VAL A 188 -9.28 8.85 -20.77
CA VAL A 188 -9.88 7.51 -20.69
C VAL A 188 -9.21 6.69 -19.59
N ALA A 189 -7.87 6.72 -19.48
CA ALA A 189 -7.13 6.03 -18.44
C ALA A 189 -7.56 6.47 -17.04
N LEU A 190 -7.74 7.78 -16.83
CA LEU A 190 -8.22 8.34 -15.56
C LEU A 190 -9.66 7.87 -15.25
N ILE A 191 -10.58 7.96 -16.21
CA ILE A 191 -11.98 7.54 -16.03
C ILE A 191 -12.07 6.03 -15.77
N MET A 192 -11.36 5.21 -16.54
CA MET A 192 -11.36 3.76 -16.38
C MET A 192 -10.82 3.34 -15.01
N SER A 193 -9.79 4.01 -14.53
CA SER A 193 -9.21 3.73 -13.22
C SER A 193 -10.13 4.13 -12.07
N LEU A 194 -10.73 5.33 -12.12
CA LEU A 194 -11.60 5.85 -11.06
C LEU A 194 -12.96 5.12 -11.01
N CYS A 195 -13.59 4.90 -12.17
CA CYS A 195 -14.94 4.35 -12.22
C CYS A 195 -14.97 2.82 -12.19
N PHE A 196 -14.02 2.18 -12.86
CA PHE A 196 -14.07 0.73 -13.13
C PHE A 196 -12.89 -0.06 -12.55
N GLY A 197 -11.93 0.63 -11.91
CA GLY A 197 -10.79 0.01 -11.26
C GLY A 197 -9.75 -0.57 -12.22
N ASP A 198 -9.82 -0.20 -13.50
CA ASP A 198 -8.86 -0.60 -14.51
C ASP A 198 -7.75 0.43 -14.65
N THR A 199 -6.58 0.08 -14.14
CA THR A 199 -5.38 0.94 -14.13
C THR A 199 -4.38 0.58 -15.24
N SER A 200 -4.78 -0.27 -16.19
CA SER A 200 -3.88 -0.77 -17.24
C SER A 200 -3.37 0.32 -18.17
N MET A 201 -4.21 1.33 -18.47
CA MET A 201 -3.87 2.45 -19.35
C MET A 201 -3.10 3.57 -18.65
N LEU A 202 -3.04 3.60 -17.30
CA LEU A 202 -2.32 4.66 -16.59
C LEU A 202 -0.82 4.55 -16.80
N SER A 203 -0.23 5.61 -17.36
CA SER A 203 1.21 5.70 -17.55
C SER A 203 1.96 5.71 -16.20
N ARG A 204 3.24 5.36 -16.21
CA ARG A 204 4.09 5.46 -15.01
C ARG A 204 4.20 6.92 -14.54
N GLU A 205 4.27 7.85 -15.49
CA GLU A 205 4.36 9.28 -15.21
C GLU A 205 3.11 9.78 -14.47
N ASP A 206 1.91 9.38 -14.91
CA ASP A 206 0.66 9.73 -14.25
C ASP A 206 0.57 9.12 -12.84
N LYS A 207 0.96 7.86 -12.68
CA LYS A 207 1.05 7.23 -11.37
C LYS A 207 1.99 7.99 -10.43
N ASN A 208 3.12 8.47 -10.95
CA ASN A 208 4.07 9.28 -10.18
C ASN A 208 3.51 10.66 -9.82
N LYS A 209 2.83 11.35 -10.76
CA LYS A 209 2.15 12.64 -10.50
C LYS A 209 1.08 12.49 -9.42
N LEU A 210 0.21 11.49 -9.56
CA LEU A 210 -0.83 11.18 -8.58
C LEU A 210 -0.25 10.73 -7.23
N GLY A 211 0.87 10.01 -7.29
CA GLY A 211 1.66 9.64 -6.11
C GLY A 211 2.16 10.88 -5.37
N ARG A 212 2.81 11.84 -6.05
CA ARG A 212 3.32 13.08 -5.46
C ARG A 212 2.21 13.96 -4.85
N LEU A 213 1.00 13.88 -5.37
CA LEU A 213 -0.18 14.55 -4.82
C LEU A 213 -0.86 13.74 -3.71
N GLY A 214 -0.39 12.50 -3.44
CA GLY A 214 -0.94 11.61 -2.42
C GLY A 214 -2.34 11.08 -2.72
N VAL A 215 -2.83 11.22 -3.95
CA VAL A 215 -4.19 10.81 -4.37
C VAL A 215 -4.22 9.49 -5.12
N ILE A 216 -3.10 8.80 -5.24
CA ILE A 216 -3.03 7.48 -5.92
C ILE A 216 -3.99 6.45 -5.32
N HIS A 217 -4.29 6.55 -4.02
CA HIS A 217 -5.25 5.70 -3.35
C HIS A 217 -6.70 5.91 -3.82
N ALA A 218 -7.02 7.08 -4.37
CA ALA A 218 -8.32 7.40 -4.94
C ALA A 218 -8.47 6.86 -6.37
N VAL A 219 -7.37 6.69 -7.10
CA VAL A 219 -7.36 6.15 -8.47
C VAL A 219 -7.70 4.66 -8.50
N SER A 220 -7.38 3.92 -7.44
CA SER A 220 -7.92 2.58 -7.25
C SER A 220 -9.33 2.69 -6.63
N VAL A 221 -10.31 1.95 -7.15
CA VAL A 221 -11.68 1.97 -6.60
C VAL A 221 -11.65 1.83 -5.08
N SER A 222 -12.11 2.87 -4.39
CA SER A 222 -12.07 2.98 -2.94
C SER A 222 -13.45 2.82 -2.31
N GLY A 223 -13.48 2.65 -1.00
CA GLY A 223 -14.73 2.65 -0.24
C GLY A 223 -15.55 3.95 -0.39
N PHE A 224 -14.86 5.08 -0.67
CA PHE A 224 -15.49 6.35 -0.96
C PHE A 224 -16.34 6.29 -2.25
N HIS A 225 -15.82 5.69 -3.32
CA HIS A 225 -16.53 5.53 -4.59
C HIS A 225 -17.80 4.69 -4.40
N LEU A 226 -17.68 3.55 -3.72
CA LEU A 226 -18.84 2.72 -3.41
C LEU A 226 -19.89 3.48 -2.58
N THR A 227 -19.45 4.25 -1.59
CA THR A 227 -20.37 5.01 -0.72
C THR A 227 -21.12 6.08 -1.50
N ILE A 228 -20.47 6.78 -2.43
CA ILE A 228 -21.12 7.77 -3.30
C ILE A 228 -22.17 7.09 -4.18
N ILE A 229 -21.78 6.04 -4.90
CA ILE A 229 -22.69 5.30 -5.80
C ILE A 229 -23.89 4.76 -4.99
N TYR A 230 -23.62 4.16 -3.84
CA TYR A 230 -24.65 3.66 -2.94
C TYR A 230 -25.64 4.77 -2.57
N LYS A 231 -25.16 5.95 -2.11
CA LYS A 231 -26.02 7.06 -1.71
C LYS A 231 -26.86 7.62 -2.86
N VAL A 232 -26.27 7.75 -4.05
CA VAL A 232 -26.98 8.23 -5.24
C VAL A 232 -28.11 7.26 -5.60
N ILE A 233 -27.83 5.96 -5.62
CA ILE A 233 -28.84 4.94 -5.95
C ILE A 233 -29.87 4.82 -4.84
N GLU A 234 -29.48 4.92 -3.57
CA GLU A 234 -30.42 4.89 -2.44
C GLU A 234 -31.42 6.05 -2.52
N CYS A 235 -30.97 7.23 -2.93
CA CYS A 235 -31.83 8.41 -3.09
C CYS A 235 -32.85 8.25 -4.23
N ILE A 236 -32.45 7.60 -5.33
CA ILE A 236 -33.29 7.47 -6.55
C ILE A 236 -34.17 6.21 -6.48
N ALA A 237 -33.62 5.09 -6.08
CA ALA A 237 -34.23 3.76 -6.26
C ALA A 237 -34.46 3.01 -4.92
N GLY A 238 -34.12 3.63 -3.80
CA GLY A 238 -34.32 3.07 -2.47
C GLY A 238 -33.28 2.02 -2.05
N LEU A 239 -33.42 1.56 -0.80
CA LEU A 239 -32.44 0.73 -0.10
C LEU A 239 -32.12 -0.60 -0.81
N LYS A 240 -33.13 -1.35 -1.22
CA LYS A 240 -32.95 -2.71 -1.75
C LYS A 240 -32.14 -2.68 -3.06
N LEU A 241 -32.50 -1.78 -3.97
CA LEU A 241 -31.79 -1.62 -5.24
C LEU A 241 -30.40 -1.05 -5.02
N ALA A 242 -30.20 -0.10 -4.10
CA ALA A 242 -28.88 0.42 -3.78
C ALA A 242 -27.93 -0.66 -3.28
N LEU A 243 -28.36 -1.58 -2.43
CA LEU A 243 -27.55 -2.71 -1.97
C LEU A 243 -27.21 -3.68 -3.12
N LEU A 244 -28.20 -4.00 -3.97
CA LEU A 244 -28.00 -4.89 -5.11
C LEU A 244 -27.00 -4.29 -6.12
N PHE A 245 -27.16 -3.03 -6.46
CA PHE A 245 -26.22 -2.32 -7.36
C PHE A 245 -24.82 -2.17 -6.73
N SER A 246 -24.74 -1.95 -5.44
CA SER A 246 -23.44 -1.89 -4.73
C SER A 246 -22.72 -3.23 -4.78
N LEU A 247 -23.43 -4.35 -4.60
CA LEU A 247 -22.88 -5.69 -4.75
C LEU A 247 -22.39 -5.93 -6.19
N PHE A 248 -23.25 -5.59 -7.18
CA PHE A 248 -22.85 -5.65 -8.60
C PHE A 248 -21.60 -4.82 -8.88
N TYR A 249 -21.56 -3.58 -8.39
CA TYR A 249 -20.41 -2.69 -8.58
C TYR A 249 -19.11 -3.24 -7.99
N VAL A 250 -19.15 -3.85 -6.80
CA VAL A 250 -17.98 -4.48 -6.18
C VAL A 250 -17.47 -5.66 -7.04
N ILE A 251 -18.37 -6.49 -7.58
CA ILE A 251 -18.01 -7.57 -8.49
C ILE A 251 -17.44 -7.01 -9.80
N PHE A 252 -18.10 -5.99 -10.35
CA PHE A 252 -17.71 -5.33 -11.59
C PHE A 252 -16.32 -4.68 -11.51
N THR A 253 -15.96 -4.10 -10.37
CA THR A 253 -14.65 -3.46 -10.14
C THR A 253 -13.52 -4.43 -9.77
N GLY A 254 -13.79 -5.74 -9.70
CA GLY A 254 -12.79 -6.78 -9.47
C GLY A 254 -12.53 -7.07 -7.99
N LEU A 255 -13.54 -6.95 -7.12
CA LEU A 255 -13.50 -7.35 -5.70
C LEU A 255 -12.34 -6.72 -4.92
N LYS A 256 -12.09 -5.41 -5.11
CA LYS A 256 -11.05 -4.68 -4.37
C LYS A 256 -11.38 -4.65 -2.88
N TYR A 257 -10.39 -4.87 -2.01
CA TYR A 257 -10.58 -4.97 -0.54
C TYR A 257 -11.27 -3.75 0.08
N SER A 258 -10.92 -2.55 -0.37
CA SER A 258 -11.53 -1.30 0.09
C SER A 258 -13.03 -1.23 -0.22
N ALA A 259 -13.44 -1.72 -1.39
CA ALA A 259 -14.84 -1.78 -1.81
C ALA A 259 -15.61 -2.88 -1.06
N ILE A 260 -15.03 -4.09 -0.90
CA ILE A 260 -15.63 -5.18 -0.11
C ILE A 260 -15.85 -4.74 1.34
N ARG A 261 -14.83 -4.13 1.97
CA ARG A 261 -14.94 -3.60 3.32
C ARG A 261 -16.11 -2.61 3.44
N ALA A 262 -16.17 -1.63 2.53
CA ALA A 262 -17.23 -0.62 2.55
C ALA A 262 -18.61 -1.24 2.33
N LEU A 263 -18.75 -2.22 1.44
CA LEU A 263 -19.99 -2.96 1.22
C LEU A 263 -20.46 -3.65 2.51
N ILE A 264 -19.59 -4.42 3.16
CA ILE A 264 -19.93 -5.13 4.41
C ILE A 264 -20.37 -4.12 5.47
N MET A 265 -19.65 -3.01 5.63
CA MET A 265 -19.98 -1.98 6.61
C MET A 265 -21.34 -1.30 6.31
N ILE A 266 -21.62 -1.02 5.03
CA ILE A 266 -22.93 -0.48 4.60
C ILE A 266 -24.04 -1.49 4.89
N VAL A 267 -23.85 -2.76 4.59
CA VAL A 267 -24.81 -3.82 4.89
C VAL A 267 -25.09 -3.89 6.38
N ILE A 268 -24.06 -3.93 7.23
CA ILE A 268 -24.23 -3.97 8.69
C ILE A 268 -24.94 -2.70 9.20
N LEU A 269 -24.59 -1.51 8.68
CA LEU A 269 -25.26 -0.25 9.02
C LEU A 269 -26.75 -0.29 8.69
N LYS A 270 -27.13 -0.85 7.55
CA LYS A 270 -28.54 -0.91 7.14
C LYS A 270 -29.30 -2.02 7.87
N LEU A 271 -28.65 -3.15 8.09
CA LEU A 271 -29.22 -4.23 8.92
C LEU A 271 -29.44 -3.76 10.36
N SER A 272 -28.53 -3.00 10.94
CA SER A 272 -28.73 -2.48 12.31
C SER A 272 -29.98 -1.60 12.43
N LYS A 273 -30.25 -0.78 11.39
CA LYS A 273 -31.48 0.03 11.35
C LYS A 273 -32.76 -0.82 11.23
N ILE A 274 -32.72 -1.85 10.36
CA ILE A 274 -33.85 -2.77 10.18
C ILE A 274 -34.15 -3.58 11.47
N LEU A 275 -33.09 -3.98 12.18
CA LEU A 275 -33.17 -4.76 13.41
C LEU A 275 -33.34 -3.89 14.66
N TYR A 276 -33.48 -2.58 14.50
CA TYR A 276 -33.56 -1.60 15.61
C TYR A 276 -32.43 -1.75 16.63
N LYS A 277 -31.20 -2.02 16.13
CA LYS A 277 -29.97 -2.14 16.93
C LYS A 277 -29.07 -0.95 16.71
N ASN A 278 -28.35 -0.54 17.74
CA ASN A 278 -27.35 0.51 17.62
C ASN A 278 -26.19 0.07 16.73
N TYR A 279 -25.86 0.89 15.75
CA TYR A 279 -24.70 0.66 14.89
C TYR A 279 -23.41 1.00 15.62
N ASP A 280 -22.47 0.05 15.67
CA ASP A 280 -21.11 0.30 16.12
C ASP A 280 -20.11 0.13 14.95
N GLY A 281 -19.48 1.22 14.55
CA GLY A 281 -18.58 1.26 13.42
C GLY A 281 -17.35 0.36 13.61
N LEU A 282 -16.79 0.29 14.83
CA LEU A 282 -15.60 -0.52 15.11
C LEU A 282 -15.92 -2.02 15.04
N SER A 283 -17.04 -2.45 15.59
CA SER A 283 -17.49 -3.84 15.46
C SER A 283 -17.80 -4.20 14.01
N SER A 284 -18.37 -3.27 13.24
CA SER A 284 -18.62 -3.44 11.81
C SER A 284 -17.31 -3.58 11.01
N LEU A 285 -16.33 -2.74 11.30
CA LEU A 285 -14.99 -2.82 10.70
C LEU A 285 -14.30 -4.15 11.03
N SER A 286 -14.37 -4.59 12.30
CA SER A 286 -13.81 -5.86 12.77
C SER A 286 -14.47 -7.06 12.11
N THR A 287 -15.79 -7.02 11.94
CA THR A 287 -16.52 -8.07 11.21
C THR A 287 -16.10 -8.14 9.75
N ALA A 288 -15.96 -6.99 9.08
CA ALA A 288 -15.46 -6.95 7.71
C ALA A 288 -14.03 -7.51 7.60
N PHE A 289 -13.20 -7.24 8.60
CA PHE A 289 -11.82 -7.75 8.68
C PHE A 289 -11.80 -9.29 8.78
N ILE A 290 -12.58 -9.87 9.69
CA ILE A 290 -12.72 -11.32 9.85
C ILE A 290 -13.20 -11.97 8.55
N ILE A 291 -14.27 -11.43 7.96
CA ILE A 291 -14.87 -12.00 6.74
C ILE A 291 -13.84 -12.03 5.61
N ILE A 292 -13.14 -10.94 5.36
CA ILE A 292 -12.15 -10.91 4.26
C ILE A 292 -11.00 -11.88 4.54
N LEU A 293 -10.46 -11.92 5.76
CA LEU A 293 -9.40 -12.85 6.12
C LEU A 293 -9.83 -14.33 6.07
N ALA A 294 -11.09 -14.62 6.37
CA ALA A 294 -11.62 -15.98 6.29
C ALA A 294 -11.59 -16.52 4.85
N PHE A 295 -11.86 -15.68 3.86
CA PHE A 295 -11.83 -16.08 2.43
C PHE A 295 -10.47 -15.90 1.78
N LYS A 296 -9.71 -14.87 2.17
CA LYS A 296 -8.39 -14.54 1.63
C LYS A 296 -7.41 -14.29 2.77
N PRO A 297 -6.92 -15.34 3.43
CA PRO A 297 -6.13 -15.21 4.65
C PRO A 297 -4.79 -14.51 4.45
N TYR A 298 -4.28 -14.43 3.22
CA TYR A 298 -3.07 -13.70 2.85
C TYR A 298 -3.24 -12.18 2.70
N SER A 299 -4.49 -11.68 2.67
CA SER A 299 -4.78 -10.27 2.40
C SER A 299 -4.03 -9.32 3.33
N PHE A 300 -3.72 -9.72 4.57
CA PHE A 300 -2.97 -8.87 5.50
C PHE A 300 -1.54 -8.56 5.04
N LEU A 301 -0.99 -9.32 4.08
CA LEU A 301 0.31 -9.06 3.47
C LEU A 301 0.21 -7.99 2.36
N GLU A 302 -0.99 -7.75 1.83
CA GLU A 302 -1.22 -6.74 0.82
C GLU A 302 -1.37 -5.33 1.43
N ALA A 303 -0.54 -4.39 0.96
CA ALA A 303 -0.55 -3.02 1.48
C ALA A 303 -1.92 -2.34 1.30
N GLY A 304 -2.62 -2.60 0.20
CA GLY A 304 -3.95 -2.02 -0.06
C GLY A 304 -5.00 -2.43 0.97
N PHE A 305 -4.98 -3.68 1.43
CA PHE A 305 -5.84 -4.16 2.50
C PHE A 305 -5.52 -3.45 3.82
N MET A 306 -4.26 -3.52 4.27
CA MET A 306 -3.86 -2.96 5.57
C MET A 306 -4.09 -1.45 5.64
N LEU A 307 -3.69 -0.70 4.60
CA LEU A 307 -3.91 0.75 4.57
C LEU A 307 -5.40 1.11 4.62
N SER A 308 -6.24 0.36 3.92
CA SER A 308 -7.69 0.59 3.93
C SER A 308 -8.30 0.41 5.33
N PHE A 309 -7.89 -0.62 6.07
CA PHE A 309 -8.38 -0.88 7.43
C PHE A 309 -7.78 0.09 8.46
N LEU A 310 -6.47 0.34 8.42
CA LEU A 310 -5.78 1.24 9.34
C LEU A 310 -6.26 2.69 9.20
N SER A 311 -6.46 3.17 7.97
CA SER A 311 -6.99 4.52 7.72
C SER A 311 -8.41 4.66 8.29
N THR A 312 -9.28 3.67 8.05
CA THR A 312 -10.66 3.72 8.57
C THR A 312 -10.69 3.66 10.10
N LEU A 313 -9.84 2.83 10.69
CA LEU A 313 -9.68 2.75 12.13
C LEU A 313 -9.25 4.11 12.71
N GLY A 314 -8.27 4.76 12.09
CA GLY A 314 -7.82 6.10 12.49
C GLY A 314 -8.94 7.13 12.43
N ILE A 315 -9.70 7.14 11.35
CA ILE A 315 -10.87 8.04 11.19
C ILE A 315 -11.89 7.79 12.30
N MET A 316 -12.25 6.55 12.56
CA MET A 316 -13.27 6.22 13.58
C MET A 316 -12.85 6.61 14.99
N LEU A 317 -11.58 6.52 15.33
CA LEU A 317 -11.10 6.80 16.69
C LEU A 317 -10.75 8.27 16.92
N TYR A 318 -10.24 8.96 15.91
CA TYR A 318 -9.62 10.28 16.12
C TYR A 318 -10.28 11.43 15.36
N ASN A 319 -11.13 11.19 14.35
CA ASN A 319 -11.70 12.26 13.55
C ASN A 319 -12.45 13.31 14.39
N THR A 320 -13.28 12.89 15.32
CA THR A 320 -14.02 13.81 16.20
C THR A 320 -13.13 14.67 17.08
N ARG A 321 -12.00 14.11 17.56
CA ARG A 321 -11.04 14.85 18.39
C ARG A 321 -10.29 15.88 17.57
N ILE A 322 -9.81 15.48 16.38
CA ILE A 322 -9.08 16.36 15.46
C ILE A 322 -10.01 17.46 14.94
N LYS A 323 -11.27 17.12 14.60
CA LYS A 323 -12.27 18.09 14.17
C LYS A 323 -12.53 19.16 15.24
N LYS A 324 -12.55 18.77 16.52
CA LYS A 324 -12.64 19.70 17.64
C LYS A 324 -11.38 20.56 17.80
N ALA A 325 -10.20 19.98 17.58
CA ALA A 325 -8.94 20.73 17.67
C ALA A 325 -8.80 21.78 16.54
N LEU A 326 -9.38 21.49 15.38
CA LEU A 326 -9.36 22.37 14.20
C LEU A 326 -10.57 23.31 14.11
N TYR A 327 -11.26 23.62 15.22
CA TYR A 327 -12.53 24.36 15.24
C TYR A 327 -12.44 25.79 14.65
N LEU A 328 -11.23 26.38 14.63
CA LEU A 328 -10.99 27.70 14.05
C LEU A 328 -11.07 27.72 12.51
N LEU A 329 -10.98 26.55 11.86
CA LEU A 329 -11.03 26.49 10.40
C LEU A 329 -12.47 26.49 9.89
N PRO A 330 -12.72 27.03 8.69
CA PRO A 330 -14.01 26.91 8.03
C PRO A 330 -14.48 25.45 7.94
N ASN A 331 -15.78 25.21 8.12
CA ASN A 331 -16.34 23.86 8.28
C ASN A 331 -15.90 22.85 7.21
N LYS A 332 -15.87 23.24 5.94
CA LYS A 332 -15.43 22.36 4.83
C LYS A 332 -13.95 21.99 4.92
N LEU A 333 -13.10 22.96 5.27
CA LEU A 333 -11.66 22.73 5.47
C LEU A 333 -11.42 21.88 6.70
N ASN A 334 -12.08 22.16 7.81
CA ASN A 334 -12.01 21.39 9.03
C ASN A 334 -12.39 19.92 8.79
N GLU A 335 -13.50 19.66 8.09
CA GLU A 335 -13.95 18.32 7.79
C GLU A 335 -12.95 17.55 6.91
N SER A 336 -12.49 18.15 5.83
CA SER A 336 -11.52 17.52 4.93
C SER A 336 -10.18 17.22 5.64
N LEU A 337 -9.63 18.20 6.35
CA LEU A 337 -8.35 18.06 7.05
C LEU A 337 -8.45 17.09 8.22
N SER A 338 -9.54 17.11 8.99
CA SER A 338 -9.71 16.20 10.12
C SER A 338 -9.80 14.73 9.67
N ILE A 339 -10.52 14.43 8.58
CA ILE A 339 -10.56 13.10 7.98
C ILE A 339 -9.18 12.69 7.47
N THR A 340 -8.51 13.59 6.77
CA THR A 340 -7.20 13.33 6.17
C THR A 340 -6.14 13.05 7.26
N LEU A 341 -6.05 13.89 8.29
CA LEU A 341 -5.10 13.71 9.39
C LEU A 341 -5.41 12.46 10.22
N SER A 342 -6.68 12.23 10.54
CA SER A 342 -7.07 11.05 11.32
C SER A 342 -6.78 9.74 10.60
N SER A 343 -6.90 9.71 9.27
CA SER A 343 -6.58 8.53 8.46
C SER A 343 -5.10 8.17 8.52
N GLN A 344 -4.22 9.15 8.74
CA GLN A 344 -2.76 8.94 8.74
C GLN A 344 -2.21 8.41 10.06
N ILE A 345 -2.92 8.52 11.18
CA ILE A 345 -2.40 8.14 12.50
C ILE A 345 -1.88 6.70 12.53
N PHE A 346 -2.62 5.75 11.98
CA PHE A 346 -2.20 4.35 11.92
C PHE A 346 -1.58 3.95 10.58
N SER A 347 -1.91 4.65 9.49
CA SER A 347 -1.35 4.32 8.18
C SER A 347 0.09 4.81 8.02
N LEU A 348 0.48 5.95 8.61
CA LEU A 348 1.86 6.45 8.52
C LEU A 348 2.92 5.49 9.07
N PRO A 349 2.78 4.96 10.30
CA PRO A 349 3.72 3.96 10.79
C PRO A 349 3.79 2.74 9.84
N TYR A 350 2.67 2.26 9.34
CA TYR A 350 2.64 1.14 8.40
C TYR A 350 3.34 1.48 7.08
N ILE A 351 3.07 2.67 6.50
CA ILE A 351 3.72 3.15 5.28
C ILE A 351 5.23 3.21 5.45
N SER A 352 5.73 3.74 6.58
CA SER A 352 7.16 3.86 6.83
C SER A 352 7.91 2.51 6.91
N PHE A 353 7.21 1.43 7.26
CA PHE A 353 7.80 0.09 7.28
C PHE A 353 7.65 -0.69 5.97
N THR A 354 6.66 -0.36 5.15
CA THR A 354 6.32 -1.16 3.97
C THR A 354 6.58 -0.46 2.64
N LEU A 355 6.21 0.82 2.54
CA LEU A 355 6.31 1.60 1.31
C LEU A 355 7.45 2.62 1.33
N GLY A 356 7.87 3.06 2.51
CA GLY A 356 8.95 4.03 2.68
C GLY A 356 8.67 5.44 2.15
N ASN A 357 7.56 5.68 1.46
CA ASN A 357 7.26 6.95 0.80
C ASN A 357 6.30 7.79 1.63
N PHE A 358 6.71 9.01 1.97
CA PHE A 358 5.86 9.99 2.63
C PHE A 358 5.64 11.21 1.74
N ILE A 359 4.40 11.61 1.60
CA ILE A 359 4.00 12.64 0.67
C ILE A 359 3.13 13.65 1.41
N LEU A 360 3.66 14.85 1.63
CA LEU A 360 2.88 15.94 2.26
C LEU A 360 1.77 16.48 1.33
N GLY A 361 1.89 16.27 0.03
CA GLY A 361 0.90 16.67 -0.98
C GLY A 361 -0.49 16.07 -0.76
N PHE A 362 -0.61 14.98 0.02
CA PHE A 362 -1.91 14.35 0.29
C PHE A 362 -2.95 15.30 0.91
N MET A 363 -2.53 16.31 1.66
CA MET A 363 -3.47 17.30 2.23
C MET A 363 -4.13 18.13 1.14
N LEU A 364 -3.32 18.66 0.20
CA LEU A 364 -3.80 19.48 -0.91
C LEU A 364 -4.56 18.62 -1.92
N GLY A 365 -4.03 17.46 -2.26
CA GLY A 365 -4.68 16.53 -3.19
C GLY A 365 -6.07 16.09 -2.70
N ASN A 366 -6.19 15.72 -1.44
CA ASN A 366 -7.48 15.33 -0.86
C ASN A 366 -8.49 16.47 -0.82
N LEU A 367 -8.04 17.68 -0.54
CA LEU A 367 -8.92 18.83 -0.44
C LEU A 367 -9.50 19.25 -1.80
N PHE A 368 -8.66 19.29 -2.85
CA PHE A 368 -9.05 19.86 -4.14
C PHE A 368 -9.44 18.81 -5.18
N LEU A 369 -8.76 17.65 -5.22
CA LEU A 369 -8.97 16.66 -6.28
C LEU A 369 -10.06 15.64 -5.93
N ILE A 370 -10.21 15.26 -4.67
CA ILE A 370 -11.23 14.24 -4.26
C ILE A 370 -12.66 14.65 -4.67
N PRO A 371 -13.10 15.92 -4.52
CA PRO A 371 -14.42 16.34 -5.00
C PRO A 371 -14.60 16.16 -6.51
N LEU A 372 -13.56 16.49 -7.31
CA LEU A 372 -13.59 16.32 -8.77
C LEU A 372 -13.64 14.82 -9.14
N TYR A 373 -12.86 13.99 -8.47
CA TYR A 373 -12.92 12.53 -8.65
C TYR A 373 -14.30 11.97 -8.32
N GLY A 374 -14.93 12.48 -7.25
CA GLY A 374 -16.31 12.10 -6.91
C GLY A 374 -17.29 12.40 -8.03
N ALA A 375 -17.19 13.57 -8.66
CA ALA A 375 -18.02 13.94 -9.81
C ALA A 375 -17.75 13.02 -11.02
N ILE A 376 -16.47 12.75 -11.34
CA ILE A 376 -16.10 11.82 -12.42
C ILE A 376 -16.69 10.43 -12.15
N VAL A 377 -16.62 9.93 -10.91
CA VAL A 377 -17.16 8.62 -10.54
C VAL A 377 -18.66 8.55 -10.75
N VAL A 378 -19.42 9.57 -10.38
CA VAL A 378 -20.88 9.59 -10.59
C VAL A 378 -21.20 9.63 -12.08
N ILE A 379 -20.65 10.58 -12.82
CA ILE A 379 -20.95 10.78 -14.24
C ILE A 379 -20.39 9.64 -15.08
N GLY A 380 -19.20 9.14 -14.77
CA GLY A 380 -18.60 8.00 -15.47
C GLY A 380 -19.36 6.69 -15.27
N ASN A 381 -19.95 6.46 -14.08
CA ASN A 381 -20.83 5.30 -13.90
C ASN A 381 -22.19 5.48 -14.61
N LEU A 382 -22.68 6.73 -14.75
CA LEU A 382 -23.86 6.99 -15.57
C LEU A 382 -23.62 6.63 -17.05
N SER A 383 -22.40 6.81 -17.56
CA SER A 383 -22.08 6.45 -18.96
C SER A 383 -22.32 4.97 -19.28
N LEU A 384 -22.23 4.06 -18.27
CA LEU A 384 -22.60 2.64 -18.44
C LEU A 384 -24.06 2.44 -18.83
N LEU A 385 -24.96 3.22 -18.22
CA LEU A 385 -26.40 3.09 -18.47
C LEU A 385 -26.78 3.58 -19.88
N PHE A 386 -26.05 4.57 -20.38
CA PHE A 386 -26.36 5.24 -21.65
C PHE A 386 -25.42 4.86 -22.80
N ILE A 387 -24.64 3.78 -22.67
CA ILE A 387 -23.67 3.33 -23.69
C ILE A 387 -24.31 3.03 -25.05
N ASN A 388 -25.59 2.67 -25.09
CA ASN A 388 -26.34 2.39 -26.32
C ASN A 388 -27.04 3.64 -26.90
N PHE A 389 -27.11 4.76 -26.17
CA PHE A 389 -27.78 6.00 -26.59
C PHE A 389 -26.74 7.04 -26.99
N GLN A 390 -26.36 7.07 -28.27
CA GLN A 390 -25.23 7.88 -28.75
C GLN A 390 -25.32 9.36 -28.38
N THR A 391 -26.50 9.99 -28.49
CA THR A 391 -26.66 11.43 -28.17
C THR A 391 -26.40 11.73 -26.71
N ILE A 392 -26.99 10.93 -25.80
CA ILE A 392 -26.81 11.10 -24.35
C ILE A 392 -25.36 10.77 -23.96
N PHE A 393 -24.81 9.71 -24.54
CA PHE A 393 -23.44 9.30 -24.31
C PHE A 393 -22.44 10.37 -24.73
N LYS A 394 -22.64 11.04 -25.88
CA LYS A 394 -21.83 12.17 -26.34
C LYS A 394 -21.88 13.34 -25.34
N PHE A 395 -23.07 13.68 -24.85
CA PHE A 395 -23.22 14.74 -23.85
C PHE A 395 -22.49 14.41 -22.53
N ILE A 396 -22.61 13.18 -22.05
CA ILE A 396 -21.88 12.69 -20.86
C ILE A 396 -20.36 12.80 -21.07
N ASN A 397 -19.86 12.47 -22.26
CA ASN A 397 -18.43 12.57 -22.55
C ASN A 397 -17.92 14.02 -22.58
N ILE A 398 -18.73 14.98 -23.01
CA ILE A 398 -18.38 16.41 -22.92
C ILE A 398 -18.22 16.83 -21.44
N LEU A 399 -19.13 16.39 -20.56
CA LEU A 399 -19.03 16.68 -19.13
C LEU A 399 -17.79 16.00 -18.51
N LEU A 400 -17.53 14.74 -18.86
CA LEU A 400 -16.33 14.01 -18.39
C LEU A 400 -15.04 14.68 -18.89
N TYR A 401 -15.00 15.14 -20.14
CA TYR A 401 -13.86 15.87 -20.69
C TYR A 401 -13.54 17.11 -19.85
N ASN A 402 -14.54 17.96 -19.59
CA ASN A 402 -14.35 19.18 -18.81
C ASN A 402 -13.88 18.88 -17.38
N LEU A 403 -14.40 17.83 -16.74
CA LEU A 403 -13.95 17.42 -15.42
C LEU A 403 -12.50 16.91 -15.43
N CYS A 404 -12.11 16.14 -16.45
CA CYS A 404 -10.74 15.68 -16.62
C CYS A 404 -9.76 16.84 -16.84
N VAL A 405 -10.13 17.83 -17.69
CA VAL A 405 -9.36 19.06 -17.87
C VAL A 405 -9.22 19.82 -16.53
N GLY A 406 -10.29 19.89 -15.74
CA GLY A 406 -10.24 20.46 -14.39
C GLY A 406 -9.27 19.71 -13.46
N VAL A 407 -9.22 18.40 -13.53
CA VAL A 407 -8.25 17.58 -12.77
C VAL A 407 -6.83 17.82 -13.26
N GLU A 408 -6.58 17.85 -14.57
CA GLU A 408 -5.27 18.11 -15.15
C GLU A 408 -4.74 19.49 -14.73
N GLY A 409 -5.58 20.52 -14.83
CA GLY A 409 -5.27 21.87 -14.36
C GLY A 409 -4.99 21.93 -12.86
N GLY A 410 -5.81 21.23 -12.06
CA GLY A 410 -5.59 21.08 -10.63
C GLY A 410 -4.26 20.38 -10.32
N ASN A 411 -3.95 19.28 -10.99
CA ASN A 411 -2.68 18.57 -10.85
C ASN A 411 -1.49 19.49 -11.18
N TYR A 412 -1.56 20.24 -12.29
CA TYR A 412 -0.50 21.16 -12.69
C TYR A 412 -0.23 22.25 -11.65
N ILE A 413 -1.28 22.86 -11.12
CA ILE A 413 -1.17 23.91 -10.11
C ILE A 413 -0.62 23.32 -8.80
N LEU A 414 -1.23 22.24 -8.31
CA LEU A 414 -0.87 21.66 -7.02
C LEU A 414 0.55 21.11 -7.00
N LEU A 415 1.03 20.51 -8.10
CA LEU A 415 2.40 20.01 -8.19
C LEU A 415 3.47 21.09 -8.03
N LYS A 416 3.17 22.36 -8.34
CA LYS A 416 4.07 23.49 -8.09
C LYS A 416 4.23 23.81 -6.60
N PHE A 417 3.19 23.56 -5.81
CA PHE A 417 3.19 23.82 -4.37
C PHE A 417 3.51 22.59 -3.52
N CYS A 418 3.46 21.39 -4.10
CA CYS A 418 3.76 20.16 -3.37
C CYS A 418 5.27 20.03 -3.17
N PRO A 419 5.73 19.81 -1.92
CA PRO A 419 7.12 19.47 -1.67
C PRO A 419 7.46 18.13 -2.34
N PRO A 420 8.77 17.88 -2.61
CA PRO A 420 9.19 16.60 -3.13
C PRO A 420 8.82 15.45 -2.17
N MET A 421 8.74 14.24 -2.70
CA MET A 421 8.54 13.05 -1.88
C MET A 421 9.65 12.94 -0.83
N SER A 422 9.26 12.73 0.42
CA SER A 422 10.16 12.41 1.52
C SER A 422 10.13 10.90 1.76
N TYR A 423 11.25 10.34 2.18
CA TYR A 423 11.32 8.93 2.53
C TYR A 423 11.24 8.80 4.06
N LEU A 424 10.34 7.95 4.54
CA LEU A 424 10.24 7.55 5.93
C LEU A 424 10.66 6.09 6.06
N GLY A 425 11.73 5.84 6.75
CA GLY A 425 12.21 4.48 7.00
C GLY A 425 11.65 3.86 8.29
N ALA A 426 12.15 2.68 8.62
CA ALA A 426 11.72 1.96 9.81
C ALA A 426 12.02 2.72 11.12
N ARG A 427 13.06 3.58 11.15
CA ARG A 427 13.42 4.39 12.34
C ARG A 427 12.36 5.43 12.66
N GLU A 428 11.89 6.13 11.64
CA GLU A 428 10.81 7.11 11.74
C GLU A 428 9.49 6.44 12.13
N GLY A 429 9.21 5.26 11.53
CA GLY A 429 8.06 4.44 11.90
C GLY A 429 8.05 4.03 13.35
N LEU A 430 9.20 3.59 13.91
CA LEU A 430 9.35 3.29 15.32
C LEU A 430 9.15 4.54 16.19
N CYS A 431 9.71 5.67 15.80
CA CYS A 431 9.50 6.94 16.50
C CYS A 431 8.01 7.30 16.58
N LEU A 432 7.26 7.18 15.48
CA LEU A 432 5.80 7.42 15.44
C LEU A 432 5.05 6.47 16.38
N ILE A 433 5.42 5.19 16.43
CA ILE A 433 4.81 4.21 17.34
C ILE A 433 5.08 4.57 18.79
N ILE A 434 6.31 4.98 19.12
CA ILE A 434 6.68 5.39 20.48
C ILE A 434 5.90 6.65 20.90
N ILE A 435 5.75 7.64 20.01
CA ILE A 435 4.95 8.84 20.25
C ILE A 435 3.49 8.46 20.53
N TYR A 436 2.93 7.59 19.71
CA TYR A 436 1.55 7.10 19.89
C TYR A 436 1.39 6.34 21.21
N PHE A 437 2.33 5.45 21.54
CA PHE A 437 2.33 4.72 22.81
C PHE A 437 2.38 5.67 24.00
N SER A 438 3.25 6.67 23.97
CA SER A 438 3.34 7.71 24.99
C SER A 438 2.00 8.44 25.17
N TYR A 439 1.37 8.85 24.07
CA TYR A 439 0.06 9.51 24.09
C TYR A 439 -1.01 8.64 24.76
N VAL A 440 -1.05 7.36 24.45
CA VAL A 440 -1.99 6.40 25.08
C VAL A 440 -1.71 6.28 26.57
N MET A 441 -0.45 6.19 27.00
CA MET A 441 -0.08 6.10 28.42
C MET A 441 -0.45 7.37 29.20
N LEU A 442 -0.27 8.55 28.60
CA LEU A 442 -0.68 9.82 29.20
C LEU A 442 -2.20 9.91 29.45
N ILE A 443 -3.02 9.45 28.49
CA ILE A 443 -4.49 9.39 28.67
C ILE A 443 -4.87 8.49 29.85
N HIS A 444 -4.07 7.47 30.17
CA HIS A 444 -4.27 6.58 31.31
C HIS A 444 -3.62 7.07 32.60
N GLY A 445 -3.26 8.35 32.69
CA GLY A 445 -2.70 8.97 33.89
C GLY A 445 -1.27 8.54 34.24
N LYS A 446 -0.52 8.04 33.24
CA LYS A 446 0.89 7.65 33.44
C LYS A 446 1.83 8.79 33.04
N ASP A 447 1.95 9.83 33.87
CA ASP A 447 2.68 11.07 33.56
C ASP A 447 4.18 10.89 33.24
N LYS A 448 4.79 9.82 33.73
CA LYS A 448 6.22 9.52 33.44
C LYS A 448 6.50 9.36 31.93
N PHE A 449 5.47 8.96 31.15
CA PHE A 449 5.61 8.73 29.71
C PHE A 449 5.63 10.01 28.86
N LYS A 450 5.39 11.21 29.44
CA LYS A 450 5.43 12.50 28.73
C LYS A 450 6.81 12.84 28.11
N TYR A 451 7.88 12.27 28.65
CA TYR A 451 9.25 12.49 28.14
C TYR A 451 9.63 11.54 26.98
N LEU A 452 8.89 10.46 26.79
CA LEU A 452 9.18 9.45 25.78
C LEU A 452 9.20 9.98 24.33
N PRO A 453 8.28 10.87 23.89
CA PRO A 453 8.35 11.50 22.58
C PRO A 453 9.62 12.32 22.37
N ILE A 454 10.03 13.09 23.38
CA ILE A 454 11.24 13.90 23.31
C ILE A 454 12.46 13.00 23.14
N MET A 455 12.55 11.93 23.93
CA MET A 455 13.63 10.94 23.81
C MET A 455 13.64 10.27 22.43
N ALA A 456 12.48 9.84 21.93
CA ALA A 456 12.38 9.19 20.62
C ALA A 456 12.80 10.14 19.48
N VAL A 457 12.36 11.40 19.52
CA VAL A 457 12.75 12.39 18.51
C VAL A 457 14.24 12.74 18.63
N SER A 458 14.77 12.86 19.84
CA SER A 458 16.21 13.14 20.06
C SER A 458 17.08 11.99 19.54
N THR A 459 16.72 10.74 19.84
CA THR A 459 17.46 9.56 19.35
C THR A 459 17.38 9.45 17.83
N LEU A 460 16.22 9.74 17.24
CA LEU A 460 16.05 9.80 15.79
C LEU A 460 16.97 10.86 15.19
N PHE A 461 17.00 12.07 15.77
CA PHE A 461 17.83 13.19 15.32
C PHE A 461 19.33 12.87 15.40
N LEU A 462 19.75 12.22 16.49
CA LEU A 462 21.13 11.74 16.66
C LEU A 462 21.48 10.64 15.66
N SER A 463 20.53 9.80 15.27
CA SER A 463 20.76 8.73 14.29
C SER A 463 21.01 9.21 12.87
N TYR A 464 20.57 10.44 12.56
CA TYR A 464 20.85 11.09 11.26
C TYR A 464 22.19 11.84 11.24
N TYR A 465 22.79 12.08 12.41
CA TYR A 465 24.02 12.85 12.49
C TYR A 465 25.23 11.94 12.37
N THR A 466 25.98 12.10 11.29
CA THR A 466 27.26 11.40 11.10
C THR A 466 28.41 12.34 11.44
N ILE A 467 29.18 12.00 12.49
CA ILE A 467 30.33 12.80 12.95
C ILE A 467 31.45 12.78 11.91
N PHE A 468 31.68 11.64 11.29
CA PHE A 468 32.72 11.43 10.28
C PHE A 468 32.10 11.21 8.92
N PRO A 469 32.72 11.73 7.84
CA PRO A 469 32.24 11.46 6.48
C PRO A 469 32.27 9.96 6.18
N GLU A 470 31.17 9.46 5.65
CA GLU A 470 31.01 8.07 5.20
C GLU A 470 30.65 8.06 3.72
N VAL A 471 31.31 7.17 2.98
CA VAL A 471 31.02 6.94 1.55
C VAL A 471 30.65 5.47 1.39
N HIS A 472 29.44 5.22 0.92
CA HIS A 472 28.95 3.87 0.68
C HIS A 472 28.77 3.67 -0.83
N PHE A 473 29.36 2.63 -1.36
CA PHE A 473 29.15 2.16 -2.72
C PHE A 473 28.19 0.98 -2.67
N VAL A 474 27.15 1.07 -3.46
CA VAL A 474 26.12 0.04 -3.56
C VAL A 474 25.96 -0.33 -5.03
N ASN A 475 26.36 -1.55 -5.36
CA ASN A 475 26.31 -2.07 -6.70
C ASN A 475 25.28 -3.19 -6.81
N TYR A 476 24.27 -2.97 -7.65
CA TYR A 476 23.32 -4.00 -8.09
C TYR A 476 23.41 -4.17 -9.60
N PRO A 477 22.96 -5.30 -10.16
CA PRO A 477 22.93 -5.48 -11.61
C PRO A 477 22.19 -4.31 -12.29
N GLY A 478 22.93 -3.52 -13.06
CA GLY A 478 22.42 -2.34 -13.77
C GLY A 478 22.30 -1.04 -12.96
N VAL A 479 22.58 -1.02 -11.66
CA VAL A 479 22.48 0.17 -10.81
C VAL A 479 23.72 0.37 -9.96
N ASN A 480 24.55 1.36 -10.30
CA ASN A 480 25.72 1.75 -9.52
C ASN A 480 25.44 3.07 -8.79
N THR A 481 25.51 3.06 -7.48
CA THR A 481 25.25 4.24 -6.66
C THR A 481 26.37 4.48 -5.66
N ALA A 482 26.71 5.75 -5.47
CA ALA A 482 27.57 6.19 -4.38
C ALA A 482 26.78 7.10 -3.45
N ILE A 483 26.83 6.83 -2.16
CA ILE A 483 26.11 7.58 -1.14
C ILE A 483 27.12 8.20 -0.19
N ILE A 484 27.09 9.51 -0.08
CA ILE A 484 27.99 10.29 0.78
C ILE A 484 27.16 10.82 1.95
N LYS A 485 27.52 10.41 3.16
CA LYS A 485 26.92 10.90 4.40
C LYS A 485 27.90 11.74 5.17
N TYR A 486 27.51 12.95 5.52
CA TYR A 486 28.26 13.82 6.42
C TYR A 486 27.35 14.79 7.16
N SER A 487 27.51 14.87 8.48
CA SER A 487 26.64 15.66 9.35
C SER A 487 25.17 15.25 9.14
N ARG A 488 24.34 16.12 8.61
CA ARG A 488 22.92 15.86 8.27
C ARG A 488 22.71 15.67 6.77
N GLN A 489 23.75 15.79 5.98
CA GLN A 489 23.63 15.65 4.53
C GLN A 489 23.86 14.20 4.13
N CYS A 490 22.94 13.69 3.33
CA CYS A 490 23.06 12.41 2.65
C CYS A 490 22.83 12.64 1.16
N ILE A 491 23.90 12.56 0.39
CA ILE A 491 23.88 12.80 -1.07
C ILE A 491 24.02 11.46 -1.75
N MET A 492 23.07 11.13 -2.61
CA MET A 492 23.11 9.94 -3.46
C MET A 492 23.51 10.34 -4.87
N LEU A 493 24.54 9.72 -5.38
CA LEU A 493 25.02 9.86 -6.75
C LEU A 493 24.64 8.60 -7.52
N CYS A 494 23.99 8.76 -8.64
CA CYS A 494 23.51 7.65 -9.45
C CYS A 494 23.72 7.95 -10.94
N ASN A 495 24.06 6.94 -11.72
CA ASN A 495 24.30 7.05 -13.16
C ASN A 495 23.05 6.75 -14.02
N TYR A 496 21.92 6.44 -13.40
CA TYR A 496 20.67 6.13 -14.08
C TYR A 496 19.53 7.10 -13.69
N ASP A 497 18.55 7.23 -14.58
CA ASP A 497 17.27 7.85 -14.26
C ASP A 497 16.53 6.97 -13.23
N LEU A 498 16.40 7.52 -12.04
CA LEU A 498 16.12 6.84 -10.77
C LEU A 498 14.66 6.43 -10.56
N GLU A 499 13.82 6.50 -11.58
CA GLU A 499 12.39 6.35 -11.35
C GLU A 499 11.91 4.89 -11.25
N ASN A 500 12.71 3.88 -11.60
CA ASN A 500 12.14 2.62 -12.06
C ASN A 500 12.70 1.28 -11.54
N GLY A 501 13.58 1.24 -10.54
CA GLY A 501 14.14 -0.03 -10.03
C GLY A 501 13.72 -0.35 -8.59
N LYS A 502 13.28 -1.58 -8.29
CA LYS A 502 13.07 -2.06 -6.91
C LYS A 502 14.33 -1.87 -6.05
N GLU A 503 15.48 -2.04 -6.65
CA GLU A 503 16.79 -1.92 -6.01
C GLU A 503 17.11 -0.47 -5.63
N VAL A 504 16.77 0.49 -6.48
CA VAL A 504 16.91 1.92 -6.19
C VAL A 504 15.99 2.36 -5.06
N ILE A 505 14.77 1.82 -5.02
CA ILE A 505 13.84 2.08 -3.93
C ILE A 505 14.42 1.56 -2.61
N ASN A 506 14.96 0.34 -2.58
CA ASN A 506 15.61 -0.24 -1.41
C ASN A 506 16.81 0.61 -0.93
N ILE A 507 17.62 1.14 -1.86
CA ILE A 507 18.74 2.02 -1.52
C ILE A 507 18.24 3.34 -0.93
N LYS A 508 17.22 3.95 -1.54
CA LYS A 508 16.60 5.18 -1.03
C LYS A 508 16.01 4.97 0.36
N GLU A 509 15.33 3.86 0.60
CA GLU A 509 14.77 3.49 1.91
C GLU A 509 15.86 3.27 2.97
N THR A 510 16.97 2.65 2.59
CA THR A 510 18.06 2.31 3.52
C THR A 510 18.85 3.55 3.94
N TYR A 511 19.12 4.46 3.01
CA TYR A 511 20.04 5.58 3.22
C TYR A 511 19.35 6.93 3.36
N ASN A 512 18.09 7.05 2.99
CA ASN A 512 17.25 8.26 3.05
C ASN A 512 17.97 9.52 2.54
N PRO A 513 18.36 9.58 1.25
CA PRO A 513 19.16 10.66 0.71
C PRO A 513 18.38 11.99 0.67
N ASN A 514 19.00 13.06 1.17
CA ASN A 514 18.43 14.41 1.12
C ASN A 514 18.52 15.01 -0.28
N ARG A 515 19.51 14.60 -1.05
CA ARG A 515 19.74 15.08 -2.41
C ARG A 515 20.17 13.93 -3.30
N ILE A 516 19.57 13.82 -4.45
CA ILE A 516 19.92 12.84 -5.48
C ILE A 516 20.47 13.60 -6.67
N ILE A 517 21.65 13.21 -7.13
CA ILE A 517 22.32 13.81 -8.28
C ILE A 517 22.52 12.71 -9.31
N THR A 518 21.96 12.90 -10.49
CA THR A 518 22.14 12.04 -11.65
C THR A 518 23.11 12.71 -12.61
N ASN A 519 24.23 12.07 -12.92
CA ASN A 519 25.17 12.56 -13.94
C ASN A 519 25.69 11.39 -14.78
N LYS A 520 25.75 11.60 -16.08
CA LYS A 520 26.09 10.54 -17.05
C LYS A 520 27.56 10.51 -17.46
N SER A 521 28.39 11.53 -17.19
CA SER A 521 29.70 11.64 -17.86
C SER A 521 30.87 12.19 -17.06
N ASP A 522 30.70 12.89 -15.93
CA ASP A 522 31.81 13.59 -15.27
C ASP A 522 32.18 13.03 -13.90
N ASN A 523 33.48 13.18 -13.53
CA ASN A 523 33.96 12.86 -12.19
C ASN A 523 33.29 13.77 -11.15
N PHE A 524 32.69 13.17 -10.15
CA PHE A 524 32.04 13.88 -9.05
C PHE A 524 33.05 14.34 -8.01
N LYS A 525 33.06 15.65 -7.69
CA LYS A 525 33.87 16.22 -6.62
C LYS A 525 32.96 16.77 -5.52
N VAL A 526 33.04 16.21 -4.33
CA VAL A 526 32.33 16.69 -3.16
C VAL A 526 33.33 17.16 -2.11
N LYS A 527 33.31 18.46 -1.78
CA LYS A 527 34.16 19.02 -0.72
C LYS A 527 33.46 18.85 0.62
N ILE A 528 34.12 18.18 1.55
CA ILE A 528 33.62 17.95 2.90
C ILE A 528 34.70 18.35 3.88
N ASN A 529 34.48 19.46 4.60
CA ASN A 529 35.47 20.01 5.54
C ASN A 529 36.87 20.18 4.93
N ASN A 530 37.82 19.37 5.42
CA ASN A 530 39.22 19.39 5.01
C ASN A 530 39.56 18.34 3.93
N SER A 531 38.58 17.64 3.40
CA SER A 531 38.78 16.59 2.42
C SER A 531 37.92 16.80 1.18
N THR A 532 38.49 16.53 0.02
CA THR A 532 37.74 16.47 -1.25
C THR A 532 37.59 15.01 -1.63
N ILE A 533 36.37 14.55 -1.75
CA ILE A 533 36.02 13.22 -2.24
C ILE A 533 35.73 13.34 -3.72
N GLU A 534 36.51 12.67 -4.52
CA GLU A 534 36.35 12.61 -5.96
C GLU A 534 35.99 11.18 -6.36
N LEU A 535 34.84 11.00 -7.00
CA LEU A 535 34.41 9.73 -7.54
C LEU A 535 34.83 9.65 -9.00
N LEU A 536 35.53 8.58 -9.34
CA LEU A 536 36.05 8.36 -10.65
C LEU A 536 35.05 7.59 -11.50
N ASN A 537 34.73 8.14 -12.67
CA ASN A 537 33.80 7.54 -13.60
C ASN A 537 34.55 6.97 -14.80
N LYS A 538 34.21 5.79 -15.25
CA LYS A 538 34.65 5.20 -16.52
C LYS A 538 33.40 4.96 -17.38
N GLY A 539 33.14 5.90 -18.30
CA GLY A 539 31.89 5.92 -19.04
C GLY A 539 30.70 6.33 -18.12
N SER A 540 29.63 5.55 -18.11
CA SER A 540 28.44 5.78 -17.27
C SER A 540 28.55 5.19 -15.86
N GLU A 541 29.73 4.67 -15.45
CA GLU A 541 29.86 3.89 -14.21
C GLU A 541 30.87 4.49 -13.25
N ILE A 542 30.55 4.45 -11.95
CA ILE A 542 31.47 4.88 -10.89
C ILE A 542 32.42 3.71 -10.59
N ASN A 543 33.68 3.84 -10.96
CA ASN A 543 34.67 2.77 -10.86
C ASN A 543 35.71 2.98 -9.76
N GLY A 544 35.72 4.11 -9.08
CA GLY A 544 36.73 4.35 -8.07
C GLY A 544 36.45 5.55 -7.19
N ILE A 545 37.22 5.66 -6.13
CA ILE A 545 37.20 6.77 -5.19
C ILE A 545 38.61 7.31 -5.00
N SER A 546 38.77 8.62 -5.07
CA SER A 546 39.95 9.30 -4.59
C SER A 546 39.61 10.30 -3.51
N ILE A 547 40.33 10.30 -2.41
CA ILE A 547 40.14 11.22 -1.31
C ILE A 547 41.41 12.07 -1.17
N LYS A 548 41.22 13.39 -1.33
CA LYS A 548 42.31 14.38 -1.27
C LYS A 548 42.15 15.26 -0.05
N ASN A 549 43.25 15.71 0.53
CA ASN A 549 43.25 16.70 1.59
C ASN A 549 43.04 18.12 1.04
N ARG A 550 42.84 19.11 1.90
CA ARG A 550 42.66 20.55 1.57
C ARG A 550 43.79 21.13 0.70
N LYS A 551 44.98 20.52 0.72
CA LYS A 551 46.14 20.85 -0.12
C LYS A 551 46.26 20.00 -1.40
N ASP A 552 45.15 19.38 -1.85
CA ASP A 552 45.06 18.45 -2.98
C ASP A 552 46.02 17.25 -2.92
N LYS A 553 46.63 16.96 -1.77
CA LYS A 553 47.45 15.77 -1.57
C LYS A 553 46.56 14.55 -1.46
N LEU A 554 46.83 13.52 -2.26
CA LEU A 554 46.08 12.26 -2.26
C LEU A 554 46.23 11.56 -0.91
N LEU A 555 45.12 11.31 -0.24
CA LEU A 555 45.06 10.57 1.02
C LEU A 555 44.73 9.10 0.79
N TYR A 556 43.87 8.82 -0.16
CA TYR A 556 43.41 7.47 -0.47
C TYR A 556 42.93 7.36 -1.90
N TYR A 557 43.21 6.22 -2.53
CA TYR A 557 42.75 5.87 -3.86
C TYR A 557 42.40 4.39 -3.89
N ASP A 558 41.21 4.04 -4.37
CA ASP A 558 40.79 2.66 -4.56
C ASP A 558 39.99 2.53 -5.86
N ILE A 559 40.22 1.43 -6.57
CA ILE A 559 39.45 1.06 -7.75
C ILE A 559 38.45 -0.01 -7.31
N ILE A 560 37.18 0.24 -7.55
CA ILE A 560 36.11 -0.66 -7.14
C ILE A 560 35.94 -1.70 -8.26
N ASN A 561 36.37 -2.93 -7.98
CA ASN A 561 36.12 -4.07 -8.86
C ASN A 561 34.68 -4.55 -8.72
N ARG A 562 33.93 -4.55 -9.83
CA ARG A 562 32.51 -4.85 -9.96
C ARG A 562 32.09 -6.24 -9.50
N TRP A 563 33.00 -7.19 -9.52
CA TRP A 563 32.69 -8.62 -9.38
C TRP A 563 32.83 -9.16 -7.95
N GLU A 564 33.42 -8.38 -7.05
CA GLU A 564 33.79 -8.92 -5.73
C GLU A 564 32.91 -8.44 -4.55
N ASN A 565 32.22 -7.28 -4.65
CA ASN A 565 31.49 -6.76 -3.48
C ASN A 565 30.23 -5.96 -3.85
N GLU A 566 29.09 -6.40 -3.37
CA GLU A 566 27.80 -5.69 -3.49
C GLU A 566 27.75 -4.38 -2.70
N HIS A 567 28.50 -4.30 -1.58
CA HIS A 567 28.53 -3.12 -0.70
C HIS A 567 29.95 -2.86 -0.18
N ILE A 568 30.49 -1.69 -0.49
CA ILE A 568 31.77 -1.21 0.05
C ILE A 568 31.52 0.13 0.76
N SER A 569 32.05 0.26 1.97
CA SER A 569 31.90 1.47 2.78
C SER A 569 33.27 2.00 3.23
N TYR A 570 33.45 3.31 3.10
CA TYR A 570 34.64 4.03 3.55
C TYR A 570 34.23 5.05 4.59
N LYS A 571 35.03 5.14 5.67
CA LYS A 571 34.86 6.14 6.73
C LYS A 571 36.14 6.96 6.85
N ILE A 572 36.01 8.28 6.86
CA ILE A 572 37.13 9.20 6.97
C ILE A 572 37.22 9.69 8.41
N ILE A 573 38.17 9.16 9.18
CA ILE A 573 38.38 9.50 10.60
C ILE A 573 39.68 10.28 10.72
N LEU A 574 39.63 11.55 11.14
CA LEU A 574 40.81 12.41 11.35
C LEU A 574 41.82 12.38 10.20
N GLY A 575 41.34 12.34 8.95
CA GLY A 575 42.19 12.32 7.76
C GLY A 575 42.72 10.95 7.37
N LYS A 576 42.44 9.89 8.11
CA LYS A 576 42.71 8.50 7.72
C LYS A 576 41.43 7.87 7.14
N VAL A 577 41.60 7.12 6.07
CA VAL A 577 40.50 6.42 5.41
C VAL A 577 40.50 4.98 5.88
N CYS A 578 39.42 4.58 6.48
CA CYS A 578 39.17 3.20 6.91
C CYS A 578 38.15 2.58 5.95
N LYS A 579 38.51 1.49 5.30
CA LYS A 579 37.60 0.66 4.51
C LYS A 579 36.81 -0.20 5.50
N TRP A 580 35.51 -0.11 5.44
CA TRP A 580 34.62 -0.89 6.29
C TRP A 580 33.67 -1.66 5.38
N ARG A 581 33.85 -2.96 5.28
CA ARG A 581 33.09 -3.91 4.44
C ARG A 581 33.12 -3.69 2.96
#